data_8a995078b1b951dc7c7739ed6b8ae1f1
#
_entry.id   8a995078b1b951dc7c7739ed6b8ae1f1
#
_cell.length_a   1.000
_cell.length_b   1.000
_cell.length_c   1.000
_cell.angle_alpha   90.00
_cell.angle_beta   90.00
_cell.angle_gamma   90.00
#
_symmetry.space_group_name_H-M   'P 1'
#
loop_
_entity.id
_entity.type
_entity.pdbx_description
1 polymer ?
#
loop_
_entity_poly.entity_id
_entity_poly.type
_entity_poly.pdbx_seq_one_letter_code
_entity_poly.pdbx_strand_id
1 'polypeptide(L)'
;MMEEAYLLLKYLLLGMFQGFTEPIPISSSGHLQIAKHFFGIEIKGLTFELMVNTASLLAVLVIYRSDIFRLAVSGLGYMRTKNPADRSEFMFIVYLIIATIPAGVIGVVFGDFIEDQLSSVRTVAITLIITGIALWAIRNLRGRKNDGDMRLKDAIIIGFAQAIALIPGISRSGATIVAAMGLGMRQETALRFSFLLFIPVSVGGAILSISDILNDPNIQQLAVPYLLAFIGSFVMSYFSLKWFMNIMAQGNLKYFAIYCFIVGPLILIFL
;
A
#
# COMPACT_ATOMS: atom_id res chain seq x y z
N MET A 1 14.18 20.95 25.39
CA MET A 1 15.28 20.41 24.58
C MET A 1 15.31 18.88 24.53
N MET A 2 15.46 18.12 25.65
CA MET A 2 15.47 16.64 25.59
C MET A 2 14.12 16.06 25.14
N GLU A 3 13.02 16.57 25.62
CA GLU A 3 11.67 16.12 25.24
C GLU A 3 11.35 16.40 23.75
N GLU A 4 11.74 17.57 23.27
CA GLU A 4 11.58 17.93 21.86
C GLU A 4 12.43 17.02 20.95
N ALA A 5 13.70 16.79 21.31
CA ALA A 5 14.55 15.88 20.55
C ALA A 5 14.00 14.45 20.55
N TYR A 6 13.44 13.99 21.66
CA TYR A 6 12.78 12.69 21.75
C TYR A 6 11.53 12.62 20.86
N LEU A 7 10.71 13.69 20.85
CA LEU A 7 9.52 13.77 19.98
C LEU A 7 9.91 13.70 18.49
N LEU A 8 10.91 14.49 18.08
CA LEU A 8 11.40 14.51 16.70
C LEU A 8 11.92 13.13 16.27
N LEU A 9 12.74 12.49 17.11
CA LEU A 9 13.28 11.16 16.84
C LEU A 9 12.16 10.10 16.73
N LYS A 10 11.18 10.16 17.63
CA LYS A 10 10.03 9.26 17.63
C LYS A 10 9.25 9.31 16.31
N TYR A 11 8.91 10.52 15.85
CA TYR A 11 8.17 10.69 14.59
C TYR A 11 9.01 10.31 13.37
N LEU A 12 10.30 10.65 13.36
CA LEU A 12 11.22 10.21 12.31
C LEU A 12 11.27 8.68 12.22
N LEU A 13 11.46 7.99 13.34
CA LEU A 13 11.52 6.52 13.37
C LEU A 13 10.21 5.87 12.94
N LEU A 14 9.05 6.42 13.37
CA LEU A 14 7.75 5.94 12.92
C LEU A 14 7.55 6.15 11.42
N GLY A 15 7.93 7.31 10.89
CA GLY A 15 7.89 7.57 9.45
C GLY A 15 8.80 6.63 8.66
N MET A 16 10.02 6.42 9.12
CA MET A 16 10.95 5.46 8.51
C MET A 16 10.39 4.04 8.54
N PHE A 17 9.81 3.62 9.65
CA PHE A 17 9.22 2.29 9.82
C PHE A 17 8.01 2.10 8.88
N GLN A 18 7.10 3.07 8.83
CA GLN A 18 5.98 3.08 7.89
C GLN A 18 6.48 2.99 6.44
N GLY A 19 7.42 3.87 6.06
CA GLY A 19 7.96 3.89 4.71
C GLY A 19 8.67 2.59 4.33
N PHE A 20 9.37 1.95 5.26
CA PHE A 20 9.98 0.66 5.02
C PHE A 20 8.95 -0.45 4.77
N THR A 21 7.89 -0.48 5.57
CA THR A 21 6.88 -1.55 5.54
C THR A 21 5.83 -1.37 4.45
N GLU A 22 5.60 -0.14 3.94
CA GLU A 22 4.53 0.15 2.97
C GLU A 22 4.65 -0.61 1.64
N PRO A 23 5.81 -0.65 0.95
CA PRO A 23 5.94 -1.41 -0.29
C PRO A 23 5.96 -2.92 -0.09
N ILE A 24 6.37 -3.37 1.10
CA ILE A 24 6.52 -4.79 1.42
C ILE A 24 5.14 -5.40 1.71
N PRO A 25 4.86 -6.63 1.27
CA PRO A 25 3.54 -7.24 1.42
C PRO A 25 3.31 -7.80 2.85
N ILE A 26 3.54 -6.99 3.89
CA ILE A 26 3.43 -7.37 5.31
C ILE A 26 2.49 -6.49 6.12
N SER A 27 1.75 -5.57 5.47
CA SER A 27 0.83 -4.61 6.10
C SER A 27 1.49 -3.53 6.96
N SER A 28 1.79 -2.39 6.36
CA SER A 28 2.33 -1.22 7.04
C SER A 28 1.40 -0.66 8.11
N SER A 29 0.09 -0.56 7.81
CA SER A 29 -0.93 -0.10 8.77
C SER A 29 -0.98 -0.99 10.02
N GLY A 30 -0.98 -2.31 9.84
CA GLY A 30 -0.92 -3.25 10.96
C GLY A 30 0.34 -3.08 11.79
N HIS A 31 1.49 -2.94 11.17
CA HIS A 31 2.77 -2.74 11.86
C HIS A 31 2.82 -1.40 12.59
N LEU A 32 2.26 -0.35 12.00
CA LEU A 32 2.18 0.95 12.67
C LEU A 32 1.29 0.90 13.92
N GLN A 33 0.15 0.18 13.87
CA GLN A 33 -0.71 -0.03 15.03
C GLN A 33 -0.01 -0.81 16.14
N ILE A 34 0.72 -1.87 15.78
CA ILE A 34 1.53 -2.63 16.72
C ILE A 34 2.59 -1.73 17.38
N ALA A 35 3.29 -0.93 16.58
CA ALA A 35 4.30 -0.01 17.07
C ALA A 35 3.69 1.05 18.01
N LYS A 36 2.55 1.64 17.63
CA LYS A 36 1.81 2.57 18.50
C LYS A 36 1.45 1.94 19.83
N HIS A 37 0.90 0.74 19.82
CA HIS A 37 0.51 0.01 21.03
C HIS A 37 1.72 -0.31 21.91
N PHE A 38 2.79 -0.87 21.34
CA PHE A 38 3.98 -1.30 22.06
C PHE A 38 4.74 -0.14 22.72
N PHE A 39 4.82 0.99 22.03
CA PHE A 39 5.53 2.18 22.52
C PHE A 39 4.61 3.15 23.30
N GLY A 40 3.35 2.81 23.54
CA GLY A 40 2.38 3.69 24.19
C GLY A 40 2.21 5.02 23.46
N ILE A 41 2.18 4.99 22.13
CA ILE A 41 2.15 6.19 21.29
C ILE A 41 0.71 6.50 20.92
N GLU A 42 0.13 7.51 21.54
CA GLU A 42 -1.15 8.06 21.14
C GLU A 42 -0.94 9.13 20.06
N ILE A 43 -1.06 8.74 18.79
CA ILE A 43 -1.21 9.69 17.68
C ILE A 43 -2.70 9.70 17.35
N LYS A 44 -3.37 10.78 17.76
CA LYS A 44 -4.80 10.95 17.49
C LYS A 44 -5.02 11.37 16.05
N GLY A 45 -6.03 10.80 15.41
CA GLY A 45 -6.44 11.12 14.06
C GLY A 45 -5.65 10.42 12.96
N LEU A 46 -6.15 10.53 11.74
CA LEU A 46 -5.59 9.91 10.53
C LEU A 46 -4.46 10.74 9.90
N THR A 47 -4.25 11.99 10.33
CA THR A 47 -3.33 12.96 9.71
C THR A 47 -1.92 12.40 9.55
N PHE A 48 -1.37 11.79 10.60
CA PHE A 48 -0.04 11.19 10.54
C PHE A 48 0.06 10.08 9.52
N GLU A 49 -0.89 9.14 9.54
CA GLU A 49 -0.89 7.98 8.62
C GLU A 49 -1.02 8.42 7.16
N LEU A 50 -1.87 9.41 6.91
CA LEU A 50 -2.06 9.98 5.58
C LEU A 50 -0.80 10.68 5.07
N MET A 51 -0.11 11.43 5.93
CA MET A 51 1.12 12.10 5.55
C MET A 51 2.23 11.12 5.20
N VAL A 52 2.47 10.09 6.02
CA VAL A 52 3.52 9.10 5.73
C VAL A 52 3.14 8.20 4.55
N ASN A 53 1.84 7.92 4.33
CA ASN A 53 1.35 7.23 3.15
C ASN A 53 1.54 8.09 1.88
N THR A 54 1.30 9.40 1.96
CA THR A 54 1.56 10.34 0.85
C THR A 54 3.05 10.40 0.52
N ALA A 55 3.93 10.33 1.51
CA ALA A 55 5.37 10.24 1.29
C ALA A 55 5.75 8.96 0.53
N SER A 56 5.15 7.83 0.90
CA SER A 56 5.32 6.56 0.19
C SER A 56 4.78 6.62 -1.24
N LEU A 57 3.65 7.31 -1.47
CA LEU A 57 3.12 7.58 -2.79
C LEU A 57 4.13 8.33 -3.67
N LEU A 58 4.77 9.38 -3.13
CA LEU A 58 5.81 10.10 -3.88
C LEU A 58 6.99 9.19 -4.26
N ALA A 59 7.40 8.27 -3.38
CA ALA A 59 8.45 7.30 -3.70
C ALA A 59 8.03 6.39 -4.87
N VAL A 60 6.78 5.92 -4.89
CA VAL A 60 6.22 5.14 -6.01
C VAL A 60 6.20 5.97 -7.29
N LEU A 61 5.74 7.24 -7.24
CA LEU A 61 5.72 8.13 -8.40
C LEU A 61 7.14 8.34 -8.98
N VAL A 62 8.15 8.52 -8.12
CA VAL A 62 9.55 8.67 -8.56
C VAL A 62 10.08 7.39 -9.22
N ILE A 63 9.81 6.22 -8.65
CA ILE A 63 10.29 4.94 -9.19
C ILE A 63 9.61 4.61 -10.51
N TYR A 64 8.30 4.79 -10.59
CA TYR A 64 7.50 4.49 -11.78
C TYR A 64 7.32 5.66 -12.75
N ARG A 65 8.08 6.78 -12.58
CA ARG A 65 7.93 7.99 -13.40
C ARG A 65 7.94 7.75 -14.91
N SER A 66 8.84 6.90 -15.39
CA SER A 66 8.93 6.57 -16.83
C SER A 66 7.73 5.77 -17.31
N ASP A 67 7.22 4.89 -16.47
CA ASP A 67 6.03 4.08 -16.72
C ASP A 67 4.77 4.95 -16.75
N ILE A 68 4.63 5.85 -15.78
CA ILE A 68 3.53 6.82 -15.68
C ILE A 68 3.53 7.74 -16.91
N PHE A 69 4.70 8.25 -17.29
CA PHE A 69 4.83 9.08 -18.49
C PHE A 69 4.42 8.33 -19.75
N ARG A 70 4.89 7.09 -19.93
CA ARG A 70 4.51 6.23 -21.07
C ARG A 70 3.00 6.00 -21.09
N LEU A 71 2.38 5.63 -19.96
CA LEU A 71 0.93 5.44 -19.82
C LEU A 71 0.18 6.71 -20.21
N ALA A 72 0.61 7.88 -19.72
CA ALA A 72 -0.04 9.16 -20.04
C ALA A 72 0.04 9.48 -21.52
N VAL A 73 1.21 9.35 -22.14
CA VAL A 73 1.41 9.64 -23.58
C VAL A 73 0.62 8.66 -24.45
N SER A 74 0.75 7.36 -24.23
CA SER A 74 0.02 6.34 -25.00
C SER A 74 -1.49 6.41 -24.75
N GLY A 75 -1.90 6.66 -23.50
CA GLY A 75 -3.32 6.83 -23.16
C GLY A 75 -3.96 8.01 -23.89
N LEU A 76 -3.32 9.18 -23.87
CA LEU A 76 -3.75 10.37 -24.62
C LEU A 76 -3.67 10.16 -26.13
N GLY A 77 -2.62 9.50 -26.59
CA GLY A 77 -2.44 9.13 -28.01
C GLY A 77 -3.61 8.28 -28.50
N TYR A 78 -3.97 7.22 -27.76
CA TYR A 78 -5.11 6.37 -28.10
C TYR A 78 -6.44 7.12 -28.12
N MET A 79 -6.68 8.02 -27.18
CA MET A 79 -7.92 8.82 -27.15
C MET A 79 -8.05 9.70 -28.41
N ARG A 80 -6.93 10.25 -28.91
CA ARG A 80 -6.92 11.14 -30.06
C ARG A 80 -6.96 10.40 -31.41
N THR A 81 -6.12 9.36 -31.54
CA THR A 81 -5.86 8.74 -32.86
C THR A 81 -6.45 7.34 -33.01
N LYS A 82 -6.88 6.71 -31.90
CA LYS A 82 -7.33 5.31 -31.83
C LYS A 82 -6.30 4.33 -32.40
N ASN A 83 -5.00 4.68 -32.35
CA ASN A 83 -3.93 3.84 -32.81
C ASN A 83 -3.92 2.50 -32.06
N PRO A 84 -4.04 1.34 -32.74
CA PRO A 84 -4.04 0.02 -32.10
C PRO A 84 -2.80 -0.25 -31.23
N ALA A 85 -1.65 0.33 -31.57
CA ALA A 85 -0.41 0.17 -30.80
C ALA A 85 -0.52 0.72 -29.36
N ASP A 86 -1.30 1.77 -29.16
CA ASP A 86 -1.48 2.43 -27.85
C ASP A 86 -2.64 1.83 -27.03
N ARG A 87 -3.43 0.93 -27.64
CA ARG A 87 -4.63 0.37 -27.00
C ARG A 87 -4.34 -0.37 -25.71
N SER A 88 -3.25 -1.13 -25.66
CA SER A 88 -2.88 -1.93 -24.47
C SER A 88 -2.63 -1.04 -23.25
N GLU A 89 -1.85 0.03 -23.41
CA GLU A 89 -1.55 0.96 -22.33
C GLU A 89 -2.80 1.76 -21.91
N PHE A 90 -3.65 2.15 -22.86
CA PHE A 90 -4.93 2.78 -22.55
C PHE A 90 -5.84 1.86 -21.73
N MET A 91 -5.98 0.59 -22.15
CA MET A 91 -6.79 -0.39 -21.40
C MET A 91 -6.21 -0.67 -20.01
N PHE A 92 -4.89 -0.65 -19.87
CA PHE A 92 -4.24 -0.77 -18.57
C PHE A 92 -4.65 0.37 -17.61
N ILE A 93 -4.70 1.62 -18.09
CA ILE A 93 -5.21 2.76 -17.31
C ILE A 93 -6.67 2.55 -16.91
N VAL A 94 -7.51 2.13 -17.86
CA VAL A 94 -8.94 1.83 -17.60
C VAL A 94 -9.07 0.77 -16.50
N TYR A 95 -8.25 -0.27 -16.55
CA TYR A 95 -8.25 -1.33 -15.54
C TYR A 95 -7.77 -0.87 -14.17
N LEU A 96 -6.80 0.05 -14.10
CA LEU A 96 -6.41 0.70 -12.83
C LEU A 96 -7.58 1.48 -12.22
N ILE A 97 -8.30 2.26 -13.04
CA ILE A 97 -9.48 3.02 -12.58
C ILE A 97 -10.56 2.06 -12.07
N ILE A 98 -10.90 1.02 -12.84
CA ILE A 98 -11.92 0.04 -12.46
C ILE A 98 -11.53 -0.69 -11.17
N ALA A 99 -10.27 -1.10 -11.03
CA ALA A 99 -9.78 -1.77 -9.83
C ALA A 99 -9.74 -0.86 -8.58
N THR A 100 -9.76 0.46 -8.77
CA THR A 100 -9.86 1.43 -7.65
C THR A 100 -11.26 1.50 -7.07
N ILE A 101 -12.30 1.31 -7.89
CA ILE A 101 -13.70 1.53 -7.51
C ILE A 101 -14.13 0.70 -6.28
N PRO A 102 -13.91 -0.63 -6.22
CA PRO A 102 -14.36 -1.42 -5.06
C PRO A 102 -13.79 -0.92 -3.74
N ALA A 103 -12.50 -0.62 -3.69
CA ALA A 103 -11.86 -0.11 -2.47
C ALA A 103 -12.34 1.32 -2.14
N GLY A 104 -12.54 2.18 -3.15
CA GLY A 104 -13.09 3.51 -2.94
C GLY A 104 -14.51 3.48 -2.36
N VAL A 105 -15.39 2.67 -2.94
CA VAL A 105 -16.79 2.53 -2.46
C VAL A 105 -16.83 1.94 -1.06
N ILE A 106 -16.11 0.84 -0.81
CA ILE A 106 -16.09 0.18 0.50
C ILE A 106 -15.44 1.06 1.55
N GLY A 107 -14.36 1.77 1.21
CA GLY A 107 -13.71 2.71 2.12
C GLY A 107 -14.60 3.87 2.54
N VAL A 108 -15.35 4.46 1.60
CA VAL A 108 -16.29 5.56 1.92
C VAL A 108 -17.50 5.07 2.72
N VAL A 109 -18.05 3.90 2.41
CA VAL A 109 -19.29 3.41 3.04
C VAL A 109 -19.03 2.73 4.38
N PHE A 110 -17.92 2.02 4.51
CA PHE A 110 -17.61 1.18 5.67
C PHE A 110 -16.31 1.57 6.39
N GLY A 111 -15.68 2.71 6.04
CA GLY A 111 -14.41 3.15 6.62
C GLY A 111 -14.46 3.21 8.14
N ASP A 112 -15.42 3.95 8.69
CA ASP A 112 -15.61 4.09 10.15
C ASP A 112 -15.83 2.75 10.83
N PHE A 113 -16.67 1.89 10.25
CA PHE A 113 -16.89 0.53 10.77
C PHE A 113 -15.61 -0.31 10.80
N ILE A 114 -14.81 -0.23 9.72
CA ILE A 114 -13.54 -0.96 9.63
C ILE A 114 -12.56 -0.43 10.69
N GLU A 115 -12.48 0.88 10.85
CA GLU A 115 -11.60 1.52 11.84
C GLU A 115 -12.02 1.15 13.26
N ASP A 116 -13.29 1.28 13.60
CA ASP A 116 -13.80 1.05 14.95
C ASP A 116 -13.78 -0.43 15.37
N GLN A 117 -14.14 -1.33 14.45
CA GLN A 117 -14.38 -2.74 14.79
C GLN A 117 -13.20 -3.67 14.43
N LEU A 118 -12.38 -3.30 13.45
CA LEU A 118 -11.35 -4.19 12.92
C LEU A 118 -9.91 -3.71 13.19
N SER A 119 -9.73 -2.61 13.91
CA SER A 119 -8.40 -2.04 14.20
C SER A 119 -7.75 -2.53 15.50
N SER A 120 -8.30 -3.58 16.13
CA SER A 120 -7.67 -4.14 17.33
C SER A 120 -6.34 -4.85 17.00
N VAL A 121 -5.38 -4.81 17.93
CA VAL A 121 -4.09 -5.50 17.79
C VAL A 121 -4.30 -7.00 17.53
N ARG A 122 -5.31 -7.61 18.14
CA ARG A 122 -5.68 -9.01 17.91
C ARG A 122 -6.16 -9.26 16.48
N THR A 123 -7.00 -8.36 15.94
CA THR A 123 -7.43 -8.43 14.53
C THR A 123 -6.24 -8.32 13.59
N VAL A 124 -5.35 -7.36 13.82
CA VAL A 124 -4.12 -7.18 13.05
C VAL A 124 -3.26 -8.44 13.05
N ALA A 125 -3.11 -9.09 14.20
CA ALA A 125 -2.34 -10.32 14.30
C ALA A 125 -2.94 -11.47 13.46
N ILE A 126 -4.26 -11.65 13.52
CA ILE A 126 -4.98 -12.65 12.72
C ILE A 126 -4.85 -12.34 11.22
N THR A 127 -5.05 -11.09 10.83
CA THR A 127 -5.00 -10.67 9.43
C THR A 127 -3.60 -10.71 8.85
N LEU A 128 -2.54 -10.54 9.67
CA LEU A 128 -1.16 -10.81 9.28
C LEU A 128 -0.95 -12.29 8.96
N ILE A 129 -1.49 -13.21 9.76
CA ILE A 129 -1.42 -14.65 9.47
C ILE A 129 -2.13 -14.97 8.15
N ILE A 130 -3.31 -14.38 7.91
CA ILE A 130 -4.05 -14.52 6.65
C ILE A 130 -3.21 -14.01 5.47
N THR A 131 -2.56 -12.85 5.60
CA THR A 131 -1.61 -12.33 4.61
C THR A 131 -0.48 -13.32 4.36
N GLY A 132 0.08 -13.91 5.40
CA GLY A 132 1.12 -14.95 5.30
C GLY A 132 0.64 -16.18 4.52
N ILE A 133 -0.57 -16.68 4.81
CA ILE A 133 -1.19 -17.81 4.10
C ILE A 133 -1.36 -17.49 2.61
N ALA A 134 -1.88 -16.32 2.29
CA ALA A 134 -2.11 -15.88 0.91
C ALA A 134 -0.80 -15.79 0.12
N LEU A 135 0.25 -15.18 0.70
CA LEU A 135 1.58 -15.11 0.10
C LEU A 135 2.23 -16.48 -0.07
N TRP A 136 2.05 -17.36 0.91
CA TRP A 136 2.56 -18.72 0.84
C TRP A 136 1.90 -19.54 -0.26
N ALA A 137 0.58 -19.37 -0.46
CA ALA A 137 -0.17 -20.07 -1.49
C ALA A 137 0.35 -19.76 -2.90
N ILE A 138 0.74 -18.51 -3.16
CA ILE A 138 1.22 -18.07 -4.48
C ILE A 138 2.73 -18.16 -4.69
N ARG A 139 3.52 -18.50 -3.67
CA ARG A 139 4.99 -18.42 -3.69
C ARG A 139 5.69 -19.10 -4.86
N ASN A 140 5.10 -20.17 -5.38
CA ASN A 140 5.62 -20.95 -6.49
C ASN A 140 4.91 -20.70 -7.83
N LEU A 141 3.91 -19.80 -7.85
CA LEU A 141 3.19 -19.51 -9.08
C LEU A 141 4.09 -18.79 -10.07
N ARG A 142 4.03 -19.25 -11.33
CA ARG A 142 4.70 -18.64 -12.47
C ARG A 142 3.64 -18.33 -13.52
N GLY A 143 3.11 -17.12 -13.46
CA GLY A 143 2.12 -16.68 -14.42
C GLY A 143 2.72 -16.46 -15.82
N ARG A 144 1.85 -16.39 -16.83
CA ARG A 144 2.24 -16.17 -18.24
C ARG A 144 1.62 -14.90 -18.83
N LYS A 145 0.56 -14.36 -18.21
CA LYS A 145 -0.12 -13.16 -18.68
C LYS A 145 0.75 -11.92 -18.49
N ASN A 146 0.90 -11.17 -19.58
CA ASN A 146 1.47 -9.83 -19.61
C ASN A 146 0.37 -8.76 -19.43
N ASP A 147 0.76 -7.48 -19.41
CA ASP A 147 -0.16 -6.35 -19.31
C ASP A 147 -1.23 -6.35 -20.42
N GLY A 148 -0.83 -6.68 -21.67
CA GLY A 148 -1.74 -6.78 -22.81
C GLY A 148 -2.75 -7.93 -22.75
N ASP A 149 -2.51 -8.93 -21.90
CA ASP A 149 -3.39 -10.09 -21.72
C ASP A 149 -4.43 -9.86 -20.60
N MET A 150 -4.35 -8.73 -19.90
CA MET A 150 -5.31 -8.37 -18.84
C MET A 150 -6.70 -8.19 -19.42
N ARG A 151 -7.70 -8.59 -18.64
CA ARG A 151 -9.12 -8.49 -18.97
C ARG A 151 -9.85 -7.73 -17.88
N LEU A 152 -11.02 -7.21 -18.21
CA LEU A 152 -11.90 -6.52 -17.26
C LEU A 152 -12.13 -7.32 -15.96
N LYS A 153 -12.37 -8.61 -16.08
CA LYS A 153 -12.55 -9.50 -14.92
C LYS A 153 -11.34 -9.51 -13.98
N ASP A 154 -10.14 -9.43 -14.54
CA ASP A 154 -8.91 -9.44 -13.75
C ASP A 154 -8.84 -8.15 -12.91
N ALA A 155 -9.15 -6.99 -13.50
CA ALA A 155 -9.20 -5.71 -12.79
C ALA A 155 -10.25 -5.70 -11.67
N ILE A 156 -11.44 -6.26 -11.93
CA ILE A 156 -12.50 -6.35 -10.93
C ILE A 156 -12.06 -7.22 -9.74
N ILE A 157 -11.50 -8.40 -10.00
CA ILE A 157 -11.06 -9.32 -8.94
C ILE A 157 -9.93 -8.70 -8.11
N ILE A 158 -8.95 -8.06 -8.75
CA ILE A 158 -7.86 -7.37 -8.05
C ILE A 158 -8.42 -6.19 -7.23
N GLY A 159 -9.41 -5.46 -7.77
CA GLY A 159 -10.08 -4.38 -7.06
C GLY A 159 -10.82 -4.85 -5.80
N PHE A 160 -11.49 -6.00 -5.84
CA PHE A 160 -12.09 -6.60 -4.64
C PHE A 160 -11.03 -7.10 -3.65
N ALA A 161 -9.93 -7.69 -4.13
CA ALA A 161 -8.81 -8.05 -3.26
C ALA A 161 -8.21 -6.82 -2.56
N GLN A 162 -8.12 -5.68 -3.26
CA GLN A 162 -7.73 -4.40 -2.67
C GLN A 162 -8.72 -3.90 -1.63
N ALA A 163 -10.03 -4.07 -1.88
CA ALA A 163 -11.07 -3.67 -0.92
C ALA A 163 -11.01 -4.49 0.37
N ILE A 164 -10.72 -5.79 0.29
CA ILE A 164 -10.46 -6.63 1.49
C ILE A 164 -9.25 -6.12 2.27
N ALA A 165 -8.26 -5.57 1.59
CA ALA A 165 -7.06 -5.01 2.25
C ALA A 165 -7.27 -3.64 2.93
N LEU A 166 -8.49 -3.11 2.97
CA LEU A 166 -8.87 -2.02 3.88
C LEU A 166 -8.89 -2.49 5.34
N ILE A 167 -9.04 -3.80 5.57
CA ILE A 167 -8.96 -4.39 6.92
C ILE A 167 -7.50 -4.28 7.41
N PRO A 168 -7.27 -3.62 8.56
CA PRO A 168 -5.92 -3.49 9.12
C PRO A 168 -5.24 -4.84 9.34
N GLY A 169 -3.94 -4.92 9.01
CA GLY A 169 -3.16 -6.16 9.06
C GLY A 169 -3.22 -6.98 7.76
N ILE A 170 -4.18 -6.74 6.85
CA ILE A 170 -4.11 -7.25 5.48
C ILE A 170 -3.24 -6.30 4.65
N SER A 171 -2.18 -6.85 4.06
CA SER A 171 -1.33 -6.07 3.19
C SER A 171 -2.04 -5.75 1.87
N ARG A 172 -2.18 -4.46 1.55
CA ARG A 172 -2.76 -4.01 0.27
C ARG A 172 -1.92 -4.49 -0.92
N SER A 173 -0.61 -4.23 -0.92
CA SER A 173 0.29 -4.73 -1.97
C SER A 173 0.29 -6.26 -2.02
N GLY A 174 0.25 -6.93 -0.86
CA GLY A 174 0.12 -8.38 -0.77
C GLY A 174 -1.15 -8.89 -1.42
N ALA A 175 -2.31 -8.35 -1.08
CA ALA A 175 -3.61 -8.78 -1.60
C ALA A 175 -3.73 -8.60 -3.13
N THR A 176 -3.31 -7.44 -3.65
CA THR A 176 -3.36 -7.16 -5.09
C THR A 176 -2.37 -8.01 -5.89
N ILE A 177 -1.15 -8.24 -5.37
CA ILE A 177 -0.16 -9.13 -5.99
C ILE A 177 -0.64 -10.58 -5.96
N VAL A 178 -1.18 -11.04 -4.82
CA VAL A 178 -1.75 -12.40 -4.67
C VAL A 178 -2.86 -12.62 -5.68
N ALA A 179 -3.81 -11.70 -5.78
CA ALA A 179 -4.91 -11.78 -6.74
C ALA A 179 -4.39 -11.79 -8.20
N ALA A 180 -3.49 -10.88 -8.56
CA ALA A 180 -2.93 -10.79 -9.90
C ALA A 180 -2.17 -12.07 -10.31
N MET A 181 -1.30 -12.57 -9.42
CA MET A 181 -0.57 -13.83 -9.68
C MET A 181 -1.50 -15.04 -9.70
N GLY A 182 -2.52 -15.09 -8.83
CA GLY A 182 -3.57 -16.13 -8.84
C GLY A 182 -4.37 -16.16 -10.13
N LEU A 183 -4.53 -15.02 -10.80
CA LEU A 183 -5.15 -14.90 -12.13
C LEU A 183 -4.21 -15.26 -13.28
N GLY A 184 -2.98 -15.68 -12.98
CA GLY A 184 -1.99 -16.13 -13.96
C GLY A 184 -1.13 -15.02 -14.55
N MET A 185 -1.06 -13.83 -13.91
CA MET A 185 -0.16 -12.76 -14.33
C MET A 185 1.29 -13.09 -13.99
N ARG A 186 2.23 -12.61 -14.81
CA ARG A 186 3.66 -12.62 -14.50
C ARG A 186 3.93 -11.77 -13.26
N GLN A 187 4.97 -12.11 -12.52
CA GLN A 187 5.37 -11.34 -11.33
C GLN A 187 5.59 -9.86 -11.63
N GLU A 188 6.23 -9.54 -12.76
CA GLU A 188 6.46 -8.15 -13.21
C GLU A 188 5.15 -7.40 -13.45
N THR A 189 4.19 -8.03 -14.17
CA THR A 189 2.86 -7.46 -14.41
C THR A 189 2.08 -7.28 -13.11
N ALA A 190 2.11 -8.26 -12.21
CA ALA A 190 1.45 -8.18 -10.91
C ALA A 190 2.01 -7.03 -10.05
N LEU A 191 3.34 -6.87 -10.01
CA LEU A 191 4.00 -5.76 -9.33
C LEU A 191 3.64 -4.42 -9.95
N ARG A 192 3.79 -4.31 -11.27
CA ARG A 192 3.49 -3.08 -12.01
C ARG A 192 2.05 -2.63 -11.75
N PHE A 193 1.09 -3.53 -11.93
CA PHE A 193 -0.32 -3.22 -11.69
C PHE A 193 -0.59 -2.83 -10.24
N SER A 194 -0.07 -3.59 -9.28
CA SER A 194 -0.28 -3.35 -7.84
C SER A 194 0.24 -1.98 -7.39
N PHE A 195 1.48 -1.60 -7.80
CA PHE A 195 2.05 -0.32 -7.40
C PHE A 195 1.47 0.87 -8.15
N LEU A 196 1.09 0.72 -9.42
CA LEU A 196 0.37 1.76 -10.13
C LEU A 196 -1.06 1.93 -9.62
N LEU A 197 -1.70 0.84 -9.16
CA LEU A 197 -3.02 0.88 -8.51
C LEU A 197 -2.97 1.61 -7.14
N PHE A 198 -1.83 1.62 -6.47
CA PHE A 198 -1.63 2.42 -5.26
C PHE A 198 -1.85 3.91 -5.49
N ILE A 199 -1.49 4.42 -6.66
CA ILE A 199 -1.55 5.86 -6.97
C ILE A 199 -2.99 6.40 -6.86
N PRO A 200 -3.98 5.93 -7.64
CA PRO A 200 -5.33 6.47 -7.57
C PRO A 200 -5.99 6.27 -6.20
N VAL A 201 -5.70 5.16 -5.51
CA VAL A 201 -6.25 4.90 -4.17
C VAL A 201 -5.68 5.86 -3.14
N SER A 202 -4.36 6.07 -3.12
CA SER A 202 -3.72 6.97 -2.16
C SER A 202 -4.06 8.44 -2.45
N VAL A 203 -4.17 8.83 -3.72
CA VAL A 203 -4.66 10.17 -4.08
C VAL A 203 -6.11 10.35 -3.64
N GLY A 204 -6.97 9.36 -3.87
CA GLY A 204 -8.37 9.38 -3.41
C GLY A 204 -8.49 9.52 -1.89
N GLY A 205 -7.73 8.71 -1.14
CA GLY A 205 -7.66 8.80 0.32
C GLY A 205 -7.18 10.18 0.80
N ALA A 206 -6.10 10.70 0.21
CA ALA A 206 -5.59 12.02 0.54
C ALA A 206 -6.61 13.15 0.30
N ILE A 207 -7.37 13.08 -0.81
CA ILE A 207 -8.42 14.06 -1.12
C ILE A 207 -9.57 13.99 -0.09
N LEU A 208 -10.02 12.79 0.26
CA LEU A 208 -11.10 12.59 1.23
C LEU A 208 -10.73 13.10 2.62
N SER A 209 -9.48 13.00 3.00
CA SER A 209 -8.99 13.37 4.34
C SER A 209 -8.35 14.76 4.39
N ILE A 210 -8.41 15.54 3.33
CA ILE A 210 -7.80 16.88 3.30
C ILE A 210 -8.41 17.82 4.35
N SER A 211 -9.72 17.69 4.62
CA SER A 211 -10.41 18.45 5.66
C SER A 211 -9.90 18.09 7.05
N ASP A 212 -9.63 16.82 7.31
CA ASP A 212 -9.17 16.34 8.62
C ASP A 212 -7.76 16.84 8.91
N ILE A 213 -6.91 16.86 7.86
CA ILE A 213 -5.56 17.42 7.94
C ILE A 213 -5.60 18.92 8.23
N LEU A 214 -6.44 19.67 7.53
CA LEU A 214 -6.53 21.13 7.67
C LEU A 214 -7.13 21.56 9.01
N ASN A 215 -7.99 20.74 9.60
CA ASN A 215 -8.67 20.99 10.88
C ASN A 215 -7.96 20.32 12.09
N ASP A 216 -6.83 19.64 11.87
CA ASP A 216 -6.08 19.02 12.98
C ASP A 216 -5.51 20.12 13.91
N PRO A 217 -5.98 20.22 15.16
CA PRO A 217 -5.54 21.26 16.09
C PRO A 217 -4.05 21.16 16.42
N ASN A 218 -3.44 20.01 16.20
CA ASN A 218 -2.04 19.75 16.52
C ASN A 218 -1.10 20.03 15.35
N ILE A 219 -1.63 20.33 14.15
CA ILE A 219 -0.80 20.43 12.94
C ILE A 219 0.31 21.49 13.07
N GLN A 220 0.04 22.62 13.73
CA GLN A 220 1.04 23.67 13.93
C GLN A 220 2.15 23.24 14.90
N GLN A 221 1.80 22.52 15.96
CA GLN A 221 2.75 22.03 16.96
C GLN A 221 3.57 20.85 16.45
N LEU A 222 2.97 20.01 15.62
CA LEU A 222 3.55 18.79 15.09
C LEU A 222 4.12 18.95 13.67
N ALA A 223 4.13 20.18 13.10
CA ALA A 223 4.59 20.41 11.74
C ALA A 223 6.02 19.89 11.48
N VAL A 224 6.97 20.15 12.40
CA VAL A 224 8.36 19.68 12.26
C VAL A 224 8.46 18.16 12.47
N PRO A 225 7.87 17.55 13.52
CA PRO A 225 7.76 16.09 13.66
C PRO A 225 7.17 15.41 12.42
N TYR A 226 6.07 15.94 11.90
CA TYR A 226 5.41 15.40 10.70
C TYR A 226 6.29 15.50 9.45
N LEU A 227 6.97 16.63 9.26
CA LEU A 227 7.90 16.79 8.15
C LEU A 227 9.06 15.77 8.21
N LEU A 228 9.62 15.54 9.39
CA LEU A 228 10.66 14.52 9.57
C LEU A 228 10.14 13.11 9.30
N ALA A 229 8.94 12.78 9.78
CA ALA A 229 8.29 11.51 9.48
C ALA A 229 8.03 11.34 7.97
N PHE A 230 7.57 12.39 7.29
CA PHE A 230 7.35 12.41 5.85
C PHE A 230 8.64 12.13 5.07
N ILE A 231 9.73 12.86 5.39
CA ILE A 231 11.04 12.65 4.74
C ILE A 231 11.56 11.24 5.03
N GLY A 232 11.49 10.78 6.28
CA GLY A 232 11.88 9.43 6.67
C GLY A 232 11.09 8.36 5.91
N SER A 233 9.77 8.52 5.81
CA SER A 233 8.90 7.61 5.07
C SER A 233 9.23 7.60 3.56
N PHE A 234 9.41 8.76 2.94
CA PHE A 234 9.79 8.86 1.53
C PHE A 234 11.09 8.11 1.23
N VAL A 235 12.14 8.39 2.00
CA VAL A 235 13.46 7.79 1.81
C VAL A 235 13.39 6.28 1.98
N MET A 236 12.78 5.81 3.07
CA MET A 236 12.67 4.39 3.34
C MET A 236 11.78 3.67 2.34
N SER A 237 10.67 4.26 1.90
CA SER A 237 9.82 3.69 0.85
C SER A 237 10.55 3.55 -0.47
N TYR A 238 11.38 4.53 -0.84
CA TYR A 238 12.15 4.46 -2.07
C TYR A 238 13.13 3.28 -2.09
N PHE A 239 13.90 3.10 -1.02
CA PHE A 239 14.86 2.00 -0.92
C PHE A 239 14.16 0.64 -0.72
N SER A 240 13.14 0.60 0.12
CA SER A 240 12.36 -0.60 0.41
C SER A 240 11.66 -1.12 -0.85
N LEU A 241 11.05 -0.24 -1.66
CA LEU A 241 10.40 -0.63 -2.91
C LEU A 241 11.39 -1.23 -3.91
N LYS A 242 12.56 -0.61 -4.09
CA LYS A 242 13.61 -1.16 -4.95
C LYS A 242 14.09 -2.53 -4.46
N TRP A 243 14.30 -2.66 -3.18
CA TRP A 243 14.70 -3.93 -2.56
C TRP A 243 13.63 -5.01 -2.75
N PHE A 244 12.35 -4.67 -2.51
CA PHE A 244 11.23 -5.58 -2.70
C PHE A 244 11.08 -6.03 -4.16
N MET A 245 11.18 -5.11 -5.12
CA MET A 245 11.15 -5.45 -6.55
C MET A 245 12.24 -6.46 -6.92
N ASN A 246 13.43 -6.31 -6.38
CA ASN A 246 14.53 -7.25 -6.60
C ASN A 246 14.26 -8.64 -6.01
N ILE A 247 13.71 -8.71 -4.78
CA ILE A 247 13.29 -9.98 -4.16
C ILE A 247 12.20 -10.67 -4.98
N MET A 248 11.22 -9.89 -5.46
CA MET A 248 10.15 -10.41 -6.31
C MET A 248 10.68 -10.96 -7.64
N ALA A 249 11.61 -10.25 -8.28
CA ALA A 249 12.24 -10.72 -9.53
C ALA A 249 12.92 -12.09 -9.36
N GLN A 250 13.42 -12.40 -8.15
CA GLN A 250 13.98 -13.69 -7.80
C GLN A 250 12.93 -14.75 -7.38
N GLY A 251 11.65 -14.37 -7.30
CA GLY A 251 10.56 -15.27 -6.93
C GLY A 251 10.50 -15.61 -5.44
N ASN A 252 11.01 -14.76 -4.57
CA ASN A 252 11.25 -15.06 -3.15
C ASN A 252 10.14 -14.52 -2.21
N LEU A 253 8.88 -14.55 -2.60
CA LEU A 253 7.74 -14.14 -1.74
C LEU A 253 7.64 -14.94 -0.44
N LYS A 254 8.19 -16.13 -0.39
CA LYS A 254 8.18 -17.00 0.81
C LYS A 254 8.74 -16.33 2.07
N TYR A 255 9.70 -15.44 1.95
CA TYR A 255 10.30 -14.77 3.10
C TYR A 255 9.29 -13.87 3.82
N PHE A 256 8.44 -13.18 3.08
CA PHE A 256 7.39 -12.33 3.65
C PHE A 256 6.26 -13.17 4.28
N ALA A 257 5.94 -14.31 3.68
CA ALA A 257 5.00 -15.27 4.28
C ALA A 257 5.51 -15.82 5.61
N ILE A 258 6.78 -16.24 5.67
CA ILE A 258 7.42 -16.73 6.91
C ILE A 258 7.43 -15.62 7.97
N TYR A 259 7.78 -14.39 7.59
CA TYR A 259 7.72 -13.24 8.48
C TYR A 259 6.32 -13.08 9.11
N CYS A 260 5.26 -13.09 8.31
CA CYS A 260 3.89 -12.98 8.80
C CYS A 260 3.50 -14.15 9.72
N PHE A 261 3.98 -15.38 9.44
CA PHE A 261 3.75 -16.55 10.29
C PHE A 261 4.51 -16.52 11.62
N ILE A 262 5.57 -15.74 11.71
CA ILE A 262 6.29 -15.52 12.98
C ILE A 262 5.65 -14.38 13.75
N VAL A 263 5.48 -13.21 13.12
CA VAL A 263 5.04 -12.00 13.78
C VAL A 263 3.57 -12.07 14.22
N GLY A 264 2.68 -12.60 13.37
CA GLY A 264 1.26 -12.71 13.71
C GLY A 264 1.00 -13.52 14.99
N PRO A 265 1.50 -14.77 15.11
CA PRO A 265 1.37 -15.55 16.35
C PRO A 265 2.08 -14.93 17.56
N LEU A 266 3.25 -14.30 17.37
CA LEU A 266 3.93 -13.62 18.48
C LEU A 266 3.07 -12.49 19.06
N ILE A 267 2.41 -11.71 18.21
CA ILE A 267 1.50 -10.65 18.65
C ILE A 267 0.31 -11.24 19.41
N LEU A 268 -0.28 -12.35 18.93
CA LEU A 268 -1.41 -13.01 19.61
C LEU A 268 -1.07 -13.57 20.99
N ILE A 269 0.21 -13.91 21.22
CA ILE A 269 0.66 -14.50 22.49
C ILE A 269 1.05 -13.41 23.50
N PHE A 270 1.66 -12.31 23.04
CA PHE A 270 2.32 -11.34 23.91
C PHE A 270 1.58 -10.00 24.02
N LEU A 271 0.62 -9.72 23.16
CA LEU A 271 -0.20 -8.49 23.14
C LEU A 271 -1.71 -8.82 23.11
#